data_f92395632159653fbd8d3869e1323b38
#
_entry.id   f92395632159653fbd8d3869e1323b38
#
_cell.length_a   1.000
_cell.length_b   1.000
_cell.length_c   1.000
_cell.angle_alpha   90.00
_cell.angle_beta   90.00
_cell.angle_gamma   90.00
#
_symmetry.space_group_name_H-M   'P 1'
#
loop_
_entity.id
_entity.type
_entity.pdbx_description
1 polymer ?
#
loop_
_entity_poly.entity_id
_entity_poly.type
_entity_poly.pdbx_seq_one_letter_code
_entity_poly.pdbx_strand_id
1 'polypeptide(L)'
;MADDVRLLIGTRKGAFIVRGNRNGGGWQVDGPTCEGWPIHDIAVEPESGTWYAGGGSPWYGATVFRSDDQGATWSQSSEGLTYGDDAEAPNIATVWNVGFGHGAVFAGVEPAGLFRSDDGGRTWSHVSGLRDHPSRARWQPGAGGLILHSIVSDPDDAQRMWVGISAVGTFATEDGGATWETRNKGVRADFVPGPPPEFGQCVHKLTMAGGESGRLYQQNHCGVYRTDDEGRTWQEITAGLPSQFGFPMAAHPRDPETVWTIPLNGDDRGRFMPDGSAAVWRTRDGGATWVRSGDGLPQENAFVGVLREAMAVDSLDPVGVYFGTSTGQLYGSADEGATWSLIADNLPSIWSVEATTAKG
;
A
#
# COMPACT_ATOMS: atom_id res chain seq x y z
N MET A 1 24.45 1.47 13.72
CA MET A 1 24.50 2.49 12.65
C MET A 1 24.26 1.89 11.27
N ALA A 2 24.91 0.84 10.84
CA ALA A 2 24.57 0.19 9.54
C ALA A 2 23.18 -0.48 9.51
N ASP A 3 22.64 -0.86 10.66
CA ASP A 3 21.38 -1.61 10.80
C ASP A 3 20.27 -0.79 11.50
N ASP A 4 20.43 0.52 11.58
CA ASP A 4 19.44 1.40 12.19
C ASP A 4 18.32 1.67 11.19
N VAL A 5 17.10 1.39 11.61
CA VAL A 5 15.89 1.53 10.82
C VAL A 5 14.90 2.45 11.54
N ARG A 6 14.16 3.20 10.76
CA ARG A 6 12.99 3.93 11.20
C ARG A 6 11.77 3.35 10.50
N LEU A 7 10.77 3.00 11.29
CA LEU A 7 9.48 2.56 10.81
C LEU A 7 8.47 3.67 11.07
N LEU A 8 7.83 4.14 10.02
CA LEU A 8 6.79 5.14 10.08
C LEU A 8 5.46 4.39 10.06
N ILE A 9 4.65 4.63 11.08
CA ILE A 9 3.45 3.83 11.34
C ILE A 9 2.22 4.72 11.28
N GLY A 10 1.40 4.55 10.25
CA GLY A 10 0.09 5.15 10.16
C GLY A 10 -0.94 4.34 10.94
N THR A 11 -1.71 5.01 11.78
CA THR A 11 -2.69 4.35 12.64
C THR A 11 -4.04 5.10 12.65
N ARG A 12 -5.04 4.46 13.25
CA ARG A 12 -6.35 5.09 13.48
C ARG A 12 -6.28 6.34 14.38
N LYS A 13 -5.18 6.57 15.12
CA LYS A 13 -5.05 7.62 16.13
C LYS A 13 -3.85 8.53 15.94
N GLY A 14 -3.40 8.73 14.71
CA GLY A 14 -2.21 9.47 14.38
C GLY A 14 -1.10 8.60 13.82
N ALA A 15 0.06 9.20 13.63
CA ALA A 15 1.25 8.49 13.19
C ALA A 15 2.23 8.27 14.35
N PHE A 16 3.00 7.20 14.28
CA PHE A 16 4.09 6.89 15.21
C PHE A 16 5.38 6.67 14.44
N ILE A 17 6.50 6.95 15.09
CA ILE A 17 7.83 6.71 14.55
C ILE A 17 8.52 5.71 15.48
N VAL A 18 8.90 4.55 14.94
CA VAL A 18 9.57 3.51 15.70
C VAL A 18 11.02 3.44 15.24
N ARG A 19 11.95 3.71 16.11
CA ARG A 19 13.39 3.74 15.81
C ARG A 19 14.11 2.64 16.56
N GLY A 20 15.00 1.94 15.89
CA GLY A 20 15.80 0.90 16.52
C GLY A 20 16.82 0.27 15.59
N ASN A 21 17.57 -0.67 16.12
CA ASN A 21 18.49 -1.48 15.35
C ASN A 21 17.85 -2.84 15.06
N ARG A 22 17.73 -3.21 13.79
CA ARG A 22 17.02 -4.44 13.38
C ARG A 22 17.67 -5.73 13.90
N ASN A 23 19.00 -5.71 14.16
CA ASN A 23 19.75 -6.85 14.71
C ASN A 23 20.00 -6.73 16.22
N GLY A 24 19.98 -5.52 16.76
CA GLY A 24 20.29 -5.25 18.18
C GLY A 24 19.05 -4.94 19.03
N GLY A 25 17.89 -4.75 18.45
CA GLY A 25 16.68 -4.32 19.17
C GLY A 25 16.78 -2.86 19.64
N GLY A 26 16.37 -2.62 20.89
CA GLY A 26 16.39 -1.26 21.46
C GLY A 26 15.37 -0.32 20.82
N TRP A 27 14.25 -0.86 20.38
CA TRP A 27 13.20 -0.12 19.71
C TRP A 27 12.58 0.92 20.63
N GLN A 28 12.45 2.12 20.12
CA GLN A 28 11.82 3.26 20.78
C GLN A 28 10.63 3.71 19.94
N VAL A 29 9.51 3.97 20.60
CA VAL A 29 8.27 4.41 19.97
C VAL A 29 8.04 5.87 20.35
N ASP A 30 8.00 6.74 19.34
CA ASP A 30 7.68 8.16 19.47
C ASP A 30 6.33 8.44 18.81
N GLY A 31 5.54 9.32 19.44
CA GLY A 31 4.21 9.69 18.93
C GLY A 31 3.13 9.64 20.01
N PRO A 32 1.85 9.82 19.63
CA PRO A 32 1.43 10.07 18.25
C PRO A 32 1.82 11.46 17.74
N THR A 33 2.10 11.55 16.44
CA THR A 33 2.08 12.80 15.67
C THR A 33 0.82 12.84 14.80
N CYS A 34 0.47 13.98 14.21
CA CYS A 34 -0.81 14.16 13.52
C CYS A 34 -2.01 13.74 14.40
N GLU A 35 -1.98 14.14 15.66
CA GLU A 35 -2.91 13.71 16.69
C GLU A 35 -4.39 13.90 16.28
N GLY A 36 -5.20 12.89 16.56
CA GLY A 36 -6.63 12.90 16.25
C GLY A 36 -6.99 12.58 14.81
N TRP A 37 -6.00 12.46 13.92
CA TRP A 37 -6.22 12.10 12.52
C TRP A 37 -6.00 10.60 12.29
N PRO A 38 -6.95 9.90 11.69
CA PRO A 38 -6.68 8.59 11.11
C PRO A 38 -5.70 8.74 9.94
N ILE A 39 -4.55 8.06 10.02
CA ILE A 39 -3.52 8.06 8.99
C ILE A 39 -3.58 6.74 8.24
N HIS A 40 -3.99 6.79 6.96
CA HIS A 40 -4.16 5.63 6.12
C HIS A 40 -2.87 5.20 5.44
N ASP A 41 -2.01 6.18 5.13
CA ASP A 41 -0.72 5.93 4.53
C ASP A 41 0.32 6.91 5.07
N ILE A 42 1.57 6.46 5.14
CA ILE A 42 2.71 7.29 5.47
C ILE A 42 3.88 6.83 4.59
N ALA A 43 4.53 7.77 3.94
CA ALA A 43 5.52 7.48 2.93
C ALA A 43 6.67 8.49 2.93
N VAL A 44 7.85 8.06 2.50
CA VAL A 44 9.05 8.89 2.36
C VAL A 44 9.32 9.10 0.87
N GLU A 45 9.40 10.37 0.46
CA GLU A 45 9.78 10.69 -0.91
C GLU A 45 11.28 10.35 -1.12
N PRO A 46 11.59 9.47 -2.11
CA PRO A 46 12.93 8.88 -2.21
C PRO A 46 14.07 9.86 -2.51
N GLU A 47 13.80 10.95 -3.24
CA GLU A 47 14.82 11.90 -3.69
C GLU A 47 15.14 12.94 -2.62
N SER A 48 14.13 13.57 -2.03
CA SER A 48 14.30 14.64 -1.03
C SER A 48 14.40 14.13 0.40
N GLY A 49 13.84 12.93 0.67
CA GLY A 49 13.68 12.43 2.03
C GLY A 49 12.56 13.12 2.82
N THR A 50 11.69 13.88 2.16
CA THR A 50 10.49 14.49 2.75
C THR A 50 9.48 13.42 3.11
N TRP A 51 8.87 13.53 4.28
CA TRP A 51 7.85 12.58 4.73
C TRP A 51 6.44 13.11 4.46
N TYR A 52 5.56 12.22 4.07
CA TYR A 52 4.17 12.53 3.83
C TYR A 52 3.27 11.55 4.57
N ALA A 53 2.11 12.04 5.04
CA ALA A 53 1.09 11.17 5.61
C ALA A 53 -0.29 11.55 5.06
N GLY A 54 -0.98 10.58 4.49
CA GLY A 54 -2.34 10.71 3.97
C GLY A 54 -3.36 10.34 5.04
N GLY A 55 -4.36 11.18 5.23
CA GLY A 55 -5.39 10.92 6.22
C GLY A 55 -6.71 11.59 5.92
N GLY A 56 -7.67 11.33 6.78
CA GLY A 56 -8.97 11.96 6.70
C GLY A 56 -9.94 11.44 7.75
N SER A 57 -10.95 12.23 8.02
CA SER A 57 -12.03 11.86 8.89
C SER A 57 -13.32 12.55 8.51
N PRO A 58 -14.50 12.02 8.91
CA PRO A 58 -15.77 12.68 8.68
C PRO A 58 -15.86 14.09 9.33
N TRP A 59 -14.99 14.39 10.29
CA TRP A 59 -14.99 15.65 11.04
C TRP A 59 -14.08 16.71 10.40
N TYR A 60 -12.95 16.29 9.84
CA TYR A 60 -11.91 17.22 9.38
C TYR A 60 -11.74 17.20 7.85
N GLY A 61 -12.37 16.24 7.16
CA GLY A 61 -12.16 16.00 5.73
C GLY A 61 -10.86 15.27 5.44
N ALA A 62 -10.44 15.30 4.18
CA ALA A 62 -9.21 14.69 3.70
C ALA A 62 -8.04 15.67 3.75
N THR A 63 -6.83 15.17 4.02
CA THR A 63 -5.63 16.00 4.05
C THR A 63 -4.37 15.18 3.76
N VAL A 64 -3.32 15.88 3.35
CA VAL A 64 -1.94 15.37 3.33
C VAL A 64 -1.11 16.17 4.32
N PHE A 65 -0.42 15.49 5.20
CA PHE A 65 0.60 16.06 6.06
C PHE A 65 1.96 15.92 5.40
N ARG A 66 2.83 16.92 5.60
CA ARG A 66 4.20 16.97 5.12
C ARG A 66 5.16 17.33 6.25
N SER A 67 6.29 16.65 6.31
CA SER A 67 7.41 16.95 7.21
C SER A 67 8.72 16.97 6.44
N ASP A 68 9.45 18.08 6.55
CA ASP A 68 10.78 18.26 5.96
C ASP A 68 11.91 17.99 7.00
N ASP A 69 11.54 17.64 8.23
CA ASP A 69 12.46 17.48 9.38
C ASP A 69 12.31 16.10 10.04
N GLN A 70 11.97 15.09 9.24
CA GLN A 70 11.86 13.68 9.67
C GLN A 70 10.85 13.47 10.81
N GLY A 71 9.70 14.15 10.71
CA GLY A 71 8.57 13.99 11.61
C GLY A 71 8.63 14.85 12.87
N ALA A 72 9.61 15.74 13.01
CA ALA A 72 9.66 16.65 14.15
C ALA A 72 8.56 17.71 14.09
N THR A 73 8.26 18.22 12.89
CA THR A 73 7.11 19.10 12.64
C THR A 73 6.33 18.64 11.39
N TRP A 74 5.05 18.93 11.38
CA TRP A 74 4.15 18.57 10.28
C TRP A 74 3.33 19.77 9.84
N SER A 75 3.34 20.05 8.55
CA SER A 75 2.42 20.97 7.89
C SER A 75 1.30 20.18 7.22
N GLN A 76 0.13 20.78 7.08
CA GLN A 76 -1.07 20.14 6.54
C GLN A 76 -1.53 20.89 5.30
N SER A 77 -1.95 20.17 4.26
CA SER A 77 -2.55 20.74 3.06
C SER A 77 -3.73 19.92 2.56
N SER A 78 -4.82 20.64 2.27
CA SER A 78 -6.00 20.15 1.56
C SER A 78 -6.39 21.05 0.39
N GLU A 79 -5.60 22.08 0.10
CA GLU A 79 -5.90 23.04 -0.97
C GLU A 79 -5.91 22.34 -2.33
N GLY A 80 -7.06 22.38 -2.99
CA GLY A 80 -7.29 21.70 -4.28
C GLY A 80 -7.66 20.21 -4.18
N LEU A 81 -7.69 19.60 -2.98
CA LEU A 81 -8.25 18.28 -2.77
C LEU A 81 -9.80 18.34 -2.81
N THR A 82 -10.35 18.53 -3.99
CA THR A 82 -11.80 18.65 -4.20
C THR A 82 -12.22 18.12 -5.57
N TYR A 83 -13.42 17.58 -5.66
CA TYR A 83 -14.04 17.21 -6.93
C TYR A 83 -14.76 18.40 -7.60
N GLY A 84 -14.74 19.56 -6.99
CA GLY A 84 -15.36 20.81 -7.45
C GLY A 84 -16.28 21.42 -6.41
N ASP A 85 -16.80 22.60 -6.73
CA ASP A 85 -17.66 23.40 -5.84
C ASP A 85 -19.15 23.12 -6.04
N ASP A 86 -19.52 22.23 -6.96
CA ASP A 86 -20.91 21.84 -7.17
C ASP A 86 -21.48 21.14 -5.93
N ALA A 87 -22.71 21.50 -5.55
CA ALA A 87 -23.37 20.91 -4.39
C ALA A 87 -23.59 19.38 -4.51
N GLU A 88 -23.53 18.84 -5.72
CA GLU A 88 -23.64 17.41 -6.03
C GLU A 88 -22.26 16.71 -6.10
N ALA A 89 -21.15 17.46 -6.08
CA ALA A 89 -19.82 16.88 -6.09
C ALA A 89 -19.59 16.09 -4.78
N PRO A 90 -19.09 14.84 -4.85
CA PRO A 90 -18.84 14.07 -3.64
C PRO A 90 -17.72 14.69 -2.82
N ASN A 91 -17.87 14.71 -1.50
CA ASN A 91 -16.78 15.09 -0.60
C ASN A 91 -15.70 14.00 -0.60
N ILE A 92 -14.44 14.41 -0.58
CA ILE A 92 -13.33 13.49 -0.35
C ILE A 92 -13.30 13.14 1.15
N ALA A 93 -13.47 11.86 1.45
CA ALA A 93 -13.51 11.39 2.82
C ALA A 93 -12.11 11.27 3.44
N THR A 94 -11.14 10.79 2.64
CA THR A 94 -9.78 10.56 3.12
C THR A 94 -8.79 10.41 1.95
N VAL A 95 -7.50 10.68 2.22
CA VAL A 95 -6.37 10.26 1.38
C VAL A 95 -5.95 8.87 1.84
N TRP A 96 -6.04 7.89 0.94
CA TRP A 96 -5.72 6.50 1.21
C TRP A 96 -4.30 6.10 0.88
N ASN A 97 -3.68 6.78 -0.08
CA ASN A 97 -2.32 6.48 -0.50
C ASN A 97 -1.61 7.75 -0.97
N VAL A 98 -0.33 7.86 -0.66
CA VAL A 98 0.57 8.91 -1.16
C VAL A 98 1.64 8.24 -2.01
N GLY A 99 1.75 8.64 -3.26
CA GLY A 99 2.73 8.14 -4.20
C GLY A 99 3.64 9.23 -4.74
N PHE A 100 4.75 8.81 -5.31
CA PHE A 100 5.78 9.73 -5.84
C PHE A 100 6.17 9.32 -7.26
N GLY A 101 6.56 10.29 -8.07
CA GLY A 101 7.16 10.03 -9.38
C GLY A 101 7.61 11.32 -10.05
N HIS A 102 8.87 11.34 -10.48
CA HIS A 102 9.46 12.39 -11.32
C HIS A 102 9.19 13.81 -10.80
N GLY A 103 9.43 14.02 -9.51
CA GLY A 103 9.28 15.30 -8.83
C GLY A 103 7.83 15.69 -8.46
N ALA A 104 6.84 14.86 -8.78
CA ALA A 104 5.46 15.06 -8.36
C ALA A 104 5.08 14.18 -7.16
N VAL A 105 4.14 14.68 -6.36
CA VAL A 105 3.47 13.94 -5.29
C VAL A 105 2.05 13.63 -5.73
N PHE A 106 1.60 12.41 -5.50
CA PHE A 106 0.25 11.98 -5.86
C PHE A 106 -0.54 11.57 -4.61
N ALA A 107 -1.84 11.80 -4.63
CA ALA A 107 -2.76 11.39 -3.58
C ALA A 107 -3.92 10.58 -4.18
N GLY A 108 -4.05 9.34 -3.74
CA GLY A 108 -5.20 8.47 -4.02
C GLY A 108 -6.24 8.61 -2.93
N VAL A 109 -7.48 8.81 -3.29
CA VAL A 109 -8.53 9.21 -2.34
C VAL A 109 -9.79 8.32 -2.38
N GLU A 110 -10.67 8.55 -1.43
CA GLU A 110 -12.04 8.03 -1.37
C GLU A 110 -13.07 9.17 -1.39
N PRO A 111 -14.11 9.13 -2.25
CA PRO A 111 -14.30 8.19 -3.39
C PRO A 111 -13.16 8.25 -4.38
N ALA A 112 -12.86 7.11 -5.07
CA ALA A 112 -11.67 6.97 -5.89
C ALA A 112 -11.41 8.12 -6.84
N GLY A 113 -10.24 8.72 -6.73
CA GLY A 113 -9.69 9.76 -7.58
C GLY A 113 -8.20 9.87 -7.36
N LEU A 114 -7.51 10.41 -8.34
CA LEU A 114 -6.08 10.68 -8.30
C LEU A 114 -5.85 12.19 -8.33
N PHE A 115 -5.11 12.69 -7.37
CA PHE A 115 -4.67 14.09 -7.31
C PHE A 115 -3.17 14.17 -7.46
N ARG A 116 -2.70 15.25 -8.07
CA ARG A 116 -1.28 15.53 -8.31
C ARG A 116 -0.91 16.89 -7.71
N SER A 117 0.26 16.94 -7.12
CA SER A 117 0.94 18.16 -6.66
C SER A 117 2.29 18.27 -7.33
N ASP A 118 2.58 19.42 -7.92
CA ASP A 118 3.88 19.77 -8.51
C ASP A 118 4.69 20.73 -7.61
N ASP A 119 4.19 21.02 -6.41
CA ASP A 119 4.79 21.96 -5.46
C ASP A 119 5.15 21.30 -4.10
N GLY A 120 5.31 19.99 -4.11
CA GLY A 120 5.66 19.21 -2.94
C GLY A 120 4.52 19.05 -1.94
N GLY A 121 3.30 18.88 -2.42
CA GLY A 121 2.12 18.58 -1.60
C GLY A 121 1.47 19.83 -0.96
N ARG A 122 1.78 21.04 -1.46
CA ARG A 122 1.16 22.26 -0.94
C ARG A 122 -0.19 22.54 -1.56
N THR A 123 -0.31 22.31 -2.86
CA THR A 123 -1.57 22.41 -3.60
C THR A 123 -1.78 21.21 -4.49
N TRP A 124 -3.04 20.90 -4.78
CA TRP A 124 -3.43 19.68 -5.47
C TRP A 124 -4.33 19.98 -6.67
N SER A 125 -4.19 19.22 -7.71
CA SER A 125 -5.05 19.24 -8.87
C SER A 125 -5.54 17.82 -9.21
N HIS A 126 -6.82 17.71 -9.60
CA HIS A 126 -7.40 16.43 -9.99
C HIS A 126 -6.83 15.97 -11.34
N VAL A 127 -6.35 14.72 -11.44
CA VAL A 127 -5.88 14.13 -12.70
C VAL A 127 -7.08 13.86 -13.61
N SER A 128 -7.30 14.75 -14.59
CA SER A 128 -8.50 14.77 -15.42
C SER A 128 -8.67 13.53 -16.28
N GLY A 129 -7.59 12.95 -16.80
CA GLY A 129 -7.67 11.76 -17.65
C GLY A 129 -8.31 10.55 -16.94
N LEU A 130 -8.01 10.35 -15.64
CA LEU A 130 -8.65 9.30 -14.85
C LEU A 130 -10.08 9.70 -14.43
N ARG A 131 -10.28 10.98 -14.05
CA ARG A 131 -11.60 11.52 -13.71
C ARG A 131 -12.61 11.33 -14.83
N ASP A 132 -12.20 11.64 -16.04
CA ASP A 132 -13.06 11.68 -17.22
C ASP A 132 -13.03 10.35 -18.01
N HIS A 133 -12.46 9.28 -17.41
CA HIS A 133 -12.39 7.97 -18.05
C HIS A 133 -13.79 7.46 -18.45
N PRO A 134 -13.98 6.94 -19.68
CA PRO A 134 -15.32 6.53 -20.18
C PRO A 134 -16.06 5.52 -19.30
N SER A 135 -15.36 4.72 -18.50
CA SER A 135 -15.98 3.77 -17.59
C SER A 135 -16.41 4.40 -16.26
N ARG A 136 -16.00 5.63 -15.94
CA ARG A 136 -16.16 6.27 -14.63
C ARG A 136 -17.58 6.16 -14.05
N ALA A 137 -18.59 6.42 -14.86
CA ALA A 137 -19.99 6.37 -14.45
C ALA A 137 -20.49 4.97 -14.06
N ARG A 138 -19.71 3.92 -14.38
CA ARG A 138 -20.03 2.52 -14.08
C ARG A 138 -19.24 1.97 -12.88
N TRP A 139 -18.34 2.75 -12.29
CA TRP A 139 -17.58 2.32 -11.11
C TRP A 139 -18.51 2.18 -9.91
N GLN A 140 -18.39 1.06 -9.22
CA GLN A 140 -19.20 0.78 -8.04
C GLN A 140 -18.29 0.50 -6.85
N PRO A 141 -18.67 0.95 -5.64
CA PRO A 141 -17.90 0.62 -4.45
C PRO A 141 -17.96 -0.88 -4.15
N GLY A 142 -16.85 -1.43 -3.66
CA GLY A 142 -16.84 -2.70 -2.96
C GLY A 142 -17.33 -2.56 -1.52
N ALA A 143 -17.31 -3.64 -0.74
CA ALA A 143 -17.66 -3.61 0.68
C ALA A 143 -16.77 -2.67 1.52
N GLY A 144 -15.57 -2.37 1.05
CA GLY A 144 -14.64 -1.45 1.72
C GLY A 144 -14.65 -0.02 1.19
N GLY A 145 -15.54 0.31 0.24
CA GLY A 145 -15.60 1.62 -0.40
C GLY A 145 -15.10 1.60 -1.86
N LEU A 146 -15.20 2.76 -2.49
CA LEU A 146 -14.62 3.04 -3.80
C LEU A 146 -13.33 3.82 -3.56
N ILE A 147 -12.18 3.16 -3.61
CA ILE A 147 -10.92 3.68 -3.08
C ILE A 147 -9.80 3.52 -4.10
N LEU A 148 -9.06 4.60 -4.38
CA LEU A 148 -7.77 4.53 -5.05
C LEU A 148 -6.68 4.44 -3.97
N HIS A 149 -6.07 3.26 -3.84
CA HIS A 149 -5.17 2.93 -2.72
C HIS A 149 -3.79 2.45 -3.16
N SER A 150 -3.51 2.30 -4.45
CA SER A 150 -2.17 1.99 -4.94
C SER A 150 -1.81 2.94 -6.07
N ILE A 151 -0.64 3.55 -5.96
CA ILE A 151 -0.05 4.44 -6.97
C ILE A 151 1.37 3.92 -7.21
N VAL A 152 1.66 3.53 -8.44
CA VAL A 152 2.96 2.98 -8.84
C VAL A 152 3.45 3.77 -10.04
N SER A 153 4.48 4.57 -9.86
CA SER A 153 5.16 5.28 -10.95
C SER A 153 6.30 4.44 -11.49
N ASP A 154 6.50 4.45 -12.80
CA ASP A 154 7.66 3.84 -13.41
C ASP A 154 8.90 4.69 -13.11
N PRO A 155 9.97 4.15 -12.52
CA PRO A 155 11.16 4.93 -12.20
C PRO A 155 11.93 5.41 -13.45
N ASP A 156 11.78 4.72 -14.57
CA ASP A 156 12.51 4.96 -15.79
C ASP A 156 11.72 5.78 -16.82
N ASP A 157 10.40 5.88 -16.66
CA ASP A 157 9.50 6.57 -17.62
C ASP A 157 8.48 7.45 -16.89
N ALA A 158 8.69 8.77 -16.94
CA ALA A 158 7.82 9.78 -16.34
C ALA A 158 6.40 9.81 -16.91
N GLN A 159 6.16 9.20 -18.05
CA GLN A 159 4.85 9.13 -18.67
C GLN A 159 4.05 7.93 -18.20
N ARG A 160 4.69 6.96 -17.52
CA ARG A 160 4.08 5.69 -17.16
C ARG A 160 3.76 5.59 -15.67
N MET A 161 2.53 5.21 -15.39
CA MET A 161 2.04 4.99 -14.04
C MET A 161 0.91 3.98 -14.04
N TRP A 162 0.78 3.26 -12.93
CA TRP A 162 -0.35 2.36 -12.65
C TRP A 162 -1.06 2.79 -11.37
N VAL A 163 -2.36 2.59 -11.35
CA VAL A 163 -3.18 2.79 -10.13
C VAL A 163 -4.05 1.57 -9.87
N GLY A 164 -4.19 1.21 -8.60
CA GLY A 164 -5.08 0.17 -8.12
C GLY A 164 -6.28 0.77 -7.40
N ILE A 165 -7.49 0.39 -7.86
CA ILE A 165 -8.76 0.91 -7.34
C ILE A 165 -9.61 -0.27 -6.85
N SER A 166 -10.04 -0.22 -5.58
CA SER A 166 -10.94 -1.23 -5.00
C SER A 166 -12.23 -1.37 -5.81
N ALA A 167 -12.56 -2.63 -6.17
CA ALA A 167 -13.74 -3.02 -6.94
C ALA A 167 -13.86 -2.39 -8.34
N VAL A 168 -12.76 -1.82 -8.86
CA VAL A 168 -12.69 -1.30 -10.22
C VAL A 168 -11.53 -1.90 -11.01
N GLY A 169 -10.40 -2.18 -10.36
CA GLY A 169 -9.26 -2.83 -11.00
C GLY A 169 -8.02 -1.95 -11.11
N THR A 170 -7.09 -2.40 -11.94
CA THR A 170 -5.86 -1.70 -12.28
C THR A 170 -6.06 -0.88 -13.55
N PHE A 171 -5.56 0.35 -13.54
CA PHE A 171 -5.47 1.24 -14.70
C PHE A 171 -4.03 1.67 -14.89
N ALA A 172 -3.64 1.93 -16.15
CA ALA A 172 -2.33 2.48 -16.48
C ALA A 172 -2.46 3.68 -17.41
N THR A 173 -1.50 4.59 -17.29
CA THR A 173 -1.25 5.67 -18.23
C THR A 173 0.14 5.50 -18.86
N GLU A 174 0.30 5.92 -20.10
CA GLU A 174 1.56 5.98 -20.84
C GLU A 174 1.82 7.40 -21.39
N ASP A 175 1.05 8.38 -20.92
CA ASP A 175 1.10 9.80 -21.36
C ASP A 175 1.03 10.79 -20.18
N GLY A 176 1.54 10.39 -19.03
CA GLY A 176 1.62 11.24 -17.83
C GLY A 176 0.27 11.52 -17.17
N GLY A 177 -0.74 10.67 -17.40
CA GLY A 177 -2.07 10.80 -16.81
C GLY A 177 -3.09 11.52 -17.68
N ALA A 178 -2.75 11.84 -18.93
CA ALA A 178 -3.69 12.47 -19.87
C ALA A 178 -4.79 11.48 -20.30
N THR A 179 -4.41 10.21 -20.54
CA THR A 179 -5.35 9.11 -20.79
C THR A 179 -5.01 7.90 -19.94
N TRP A 180 -5.99 7.04 -19.72
CA TRP A 180 -5.85 5.82 -18.91
C TRP A 180 -6.52 4.64 -19.60
N GLU A 181 -5.93 3.48 -19.44
CA GLU A 181 -6.46 2.20 -19.93
C GLU A 181 -6.62 1.20 -18.79
N THR A 182 -7.62 0.33 -18.93
CA THR A 182 -7.79 -0.79 -18.01
C THR A 182 -6.67 -1.82 -18.20
N ARG A 183 -6.16 -2.35 -17.11
CA ARG A 183 -5.08 -3.36 -17.09
C ARG A 183 -5.49 -4.56 -16.23
N ASN A 184 -6.56 -5.28 -16.63
CA ASN A 184 -7.14 -6.35 -15.81
C ASN A 184 -7.24 -7.70 -16.53
N LYS A 185 -6.72 -7.83 -17.74
CA LYS A 185 -6.80 -9.09 -18.51
C LYS A 185 -6.06 -10.22 -17.81
N GLY A 186 -6.77 -11.30 -17.49
CA GLY A 186 -6.25 -12.45 -16.75
C GLY A 186 -6.55 -12.43 -15.25
N VAL A 187 -7.05 -11.30 -14.71
CA VAL A 187 -7.44 -11.18 -13.30
C VAL A 187 -8.90 -11.60 -13.12
N ARG A 188 -9.15 -12.52 -12.18
CA ARG A 188 -10.50 -12.98 -11.83
C ARG A 188 -11.29 -11.95 -11.03
N ALA A 189 -12.61 -12.03 -11.17
CA ALA A 189 -13.58 -11.30 -10.36
C ALA A 189 -14.78 -12.23 -10.08
N ASP A 190 -14.54 -13.28 -9.30
CA ASP A 190 -15.49 -14.39 -9.10
C ASP A 190 -16.80 -13.96 -8.43
N PHE A 191 -16.82 -12.78 -7.82
CA PHE A 191 -18.01 -12.15 -7.25
C PHE A 191 -18.86 -11.38 -8.29
N VAL A 192 -18.37 -11.24 -9.54
CA VAL A 192 -19.11 -10.64 -10.64
C VAL A 192 -19.66 -11.76 -11.53
N PRO A 193 -20.98 -11.86 -11.75
CA PRO A 193 -21.55 -12.89 -12.62
C PRO A 193 -21.11 -12.73 -14.06
N GLY A 194 -20.79 -13.85 -14.73
CA GLY A 194 -20.43 -13.90 -16.15
C GLY A 194 -18.93 -14.03 -16.40
N PRO A 195 -18.47 -13.78 -17.63
CA PRO A 195 -17.06 -13.78 -17.96
C PRO A 195 -16.33 -12.65 -17.24
N PRO A 196 -14.98 -12.76 -17.00
CA PRO A 196 -14.22 -11.70 -16.37
C PRO A 196 -14.46 -10.36 -17.06
N PRO A 197 -14.88 -9.31 -16.32
CA PRO A 197 -15.17 -8.02 -16.90
C PRO A 197 -13.88 -7.29 -17.27
N GLU A 198 -13.97 -6.28 -18.12
CA GLU A 198 -12.87 -5.36 -18.47
C GLU A 198 -12.36 -4.61 -17.22
N PHE A 199 -13.26 -4.23 -16.33
CA PHE A 199 -13.00 -3.60 -15.03
C PHE A 199 -14.04 -4.11 -14.02
N GLY A 200 -13.72 -3.99 -12.72
CA GLY A 200 -14.55 -4.52 -11.62
C GLY A 200 -13.79 -5.49 -10.74
N GLN A 201 -12.52 -5.77 -11.05
CA GLN A 201 -11.64 -6.53 -10.19
C GLN A 201 -11.36 -5.78 -8.90
N CYS A 202 -11.28 -6.49 -7.78
CA CYS A 202 -11.00 -5.86 -6.49
C CYS A 202 -9.51 -5.98 -6.15
N VAL A 203 -8.74 -5.00 -6.62
CA VAL A 203 -7.32 -4.88 -6.26
C VAL A 203 -7.22 -4.55 -4.77
N HIS A 204 -6.30 -5.20 -4.06
CA HIS A 204 -6.01 -4.93 -2.65
C HIS A 204 -4.65 -4.27 -2.46
N LYS A 205 -3.64 -4.66 -3.23
CA LYS A 205 -2.32 -4.01 -3.30
C LYS A 205 -1.74 -4.23 -4.68
N LEU A 206 -1.12 -3.19 -5.22
CA LEU A 206 -0.32 -3.22 -6.43
C LEU A 206 1.09 -2.76 -6.08
N THR A 207 2.12 -3.46 -6.54
CA THR A 207 3.52 -3.09 -6.32
C THR A 207 4.36 -3.44 -7.54
N MET A 208 5.41 -2.65 -7.78
CA MET A 208 6.40 -2.94 -8.82
C MET A 208 7.50 -3.85 -8.27
N ALA A 209 7.98 -4.76 -9.08
CA ALA A 209 9.16 -5.57 -8.77
C ALA A 209 10.40 -4.68 -8.70
N GLY A 210 11.22 -4.86 -7.68
CA GLY A 210 12.46 -4.10 -7.58
C GLY A 210 13.47 -4.46 -8.68
N GLY A 211 14.05 -3.43 -9.30
CA GLY A 211 15.06 -3.59 -10.34
C GLY A 211 14.54 -3.99 -11.73
N GLU A 212 13.23 -4.07 -11.94
CA GLU A 212 12.62 -4.40 -13.24
C GLU A 212 11.37 -3.56 -13.52
N SER A 213 11.54 -2.55 -14.35
CA SER A 213 10.43 -1.74 -14.83
C SER A 213 9.46 -2.58 -15.68
N GLY A 214 8.14 -2.40 -15.44
CA GLY A 214 7.09 -3.11 -16.15
C GLY A 214 6.68 -4.46 -15.58
N ARG A 215 7.46 -5.06 -14.67
CA ARG A 215 7.00 -6.20 -13.88
C ARG A 215 6.26 -5.69 -12.63
N LEU A 216 5.02 -6.15 -12.47
CA LEU A 216 4.21 -5.82 -11.30
C LEU A 216 3.63 -7.08 -10.66
N TYR A 217 3.34 -6.94 -9.39
CA TYR A 217 2.60 -7.92 -8.61
C TYR A 217 1.36 -7.28 -8.01
N GLN A 218 0.28 -8.05 -7.89
CA GLN A 218 -0.89 -7.60 -7.16
C GLN A 218 -1.47 -8.69 -6.26
N GLN A 219 -1.83 -8.33 -5.05
CA GLN A 219 -2.81 -9.03 -4.25
C GLN A 219 -4.19 -8.55 -4.66
N ASN A 220 -5.06 -9.48 -4.99
CA ASN A 220 -6.43 -9.20 -5.37
C ASN A 220 -7.40 -9.94 -4.43
N HIS A 221 -8.69 -9.62 -4.47
CA HIS A 221 -9.72 -10.37 -3.75
C HIS A 221 -9.75 -11.84 -4.14
N CYS A 222 -9.55 -12.13 -5.42
CA CYS A 222 -9.61 -13.46 -6.02
C CYS A 222 -8.24 -13.98 -6.46
N GLY A 223 -7.20 -13.81 -5.64
CA GLY A 223 -5.89 -14.37 -5.91
C GLY A 223 -4.74 -13.39 -5.89
N VAL A 224 -3.56 -13.91 -6.18
CA VAL A 224 -2.29 -13.19 -6.33
C VAL A 224 -1.84 -13.30 -7.78
N TYR A 225 -1.38 -12.21 -8.35
CA TYR A 225 -1.04 -12.14 -9.78
C TYR A 225 0.29 -11.46 -10.02
N ARG A 226 0.94 -11.85 -11.12
CA ARG A 226 2.12 -11.21 -11.69
C ARG A 226 1.87 -10.82 -13.14
N THR A 227 2.46 -9.72 -13.57
CA THR A 227 2.60 -9.33 -14.98
C THR A 227 4.06 -9.08 -15.30
N ASP A 228 4.45 -9.39 -16.53
CA ASP A 228 5.77 -9.11 -17.10
C ASP A 228 5.67 -8.19 -18.34
N ASP A 229 4.48 -7.63 -18.59
CA ASP A 229 4.13 -6.83 -19.74
C ASP A 229 3.37 -5.54 -19.37
N GLU A 230 3.77 -4.88 -18.27
CA GLU A 230 3.23 -3.60 -17.82
C GLU A 230 1.72 -3.68 -17.48
N GLY A 231 1.25 -4.83 -17.03
CA GLY A 231 -0.16 -5.06 -16.69
C GLY A 231 -1.06 -5.38 -17.87
N ARG A 232 -0.53 -5.50 -19.11
CA ARG A 232 -1.35 -5.85 -20.28
C ARG A 232 -1.98 -7.23 -20.14
N THR A 233 -1.23 -8.17 -19.53
CA THR A 233 -1.76 -9.49 -19.14
C THR A 233 -1.24 -9.90 -17.77
N TRP A 234 -2.10 -10.55 -16.99
CA TRP A 234 -1.76 -11.05 -15.66
C TRP A 234 -1.79 -12.57 -15.61
N GLN A 235 -0.79 -13.14 -14.96
CA GLN A 235 -0.72 -14.56 -14.64
C GLN A 235 -1.06 -14.75 -13.17
N GLU A 236 -1.98 -15.67 -12.87
CA GLU A 236 -2.27 -16.05 -11.49
C GLU A 236 -1.11 -16.87 -10.90
N ILE A 237 -0.68 -16.49 -9.69
CA ILE A 237 0.42 -17.13 -8.94
C ILE A 237 -0.02 -17.53 -7.52
N THR A 238 -1.32 -17.76 -7.32
CA THR A 238 -1.91 -18.11 -6.01
C THR A 238 -1.55 -19.52 -5.54
N ALA A 239 -1.17 -20.42 -6.46
CA ALA A 239 -0.92 -21.83 -6.15
C ALA A 239 0.14 -22.00 -5.04
N GLY A 240 -0.19 -22.76 -3.99
CA GLY A 240 0.69 -22.99 -2.85
C GLY A 240 0.42 -22.07 -1.65
N LEU A 241 -0.38 -21.01 -1.80
CA LEU A 241 -0.86 -20.19 -0.68
C LEU A 241 -2.06 -20.85 0.02
N PRO A 242 -2.24 -20.63 1.34
CA PRO A 242 -3.35 -21.22 2.10
C PRO A 242 -4.70 -20.56 1.82
N SER A 243 -4.70 -19.38 1.22
CA SER A 243 -5.88 -18.61 0.82
C SER A 243 -5.55 -17.74 -0.38
N GLN A 244 -6.53 -17.52 -1.23
CA GLN A 244 -6.43 -16.56 -2.34
C GLN A 244 -6.61 -15.11 -1.88
N PHE A 245 -7.20 -14.90 -0.70
CA PHE A 245 -7.51 -13.59 -0.15
C PHE A 245 -6.39 -13.09 0.76
N GLY A 246 -6.09 -11.82 0.69
CA GLY A 246 -5.16 -11.09 1.54
C GLY A 246 -5.19 -9.60 1.19
N PHE A 247 -4.43 -8.79 1.91
CA PHE A 247 -4.32 -7.37 1.60
C PHE A 247 -2.89 -6.93 1.26
N PRO A 248 -1.87 -7.15 2.14
CA PRO A 248 -0.56 -6.59 1.92
C PRO A 248 0.26 -7.40 0.92
N MET A 249 1.14 -6.69 0.26
CA MET A 249 2.22 -7.27 -0.54
C MET A 249 3.40 -6.31 -0.53
N ALA A 250 4.61 -6.85 -0.41
CA ALA A 250 5.84 -6.09 -0.52
C ALA A 250 6.79 -6.79 -1.52
N ALA A 251 7.40 -6.02 -2.41
CA ALA A 251 8.39 -6.51 -3.36
C ALA A 251 9.81 -6.25 -2.84
N HIS A 252 10.73 -7.15 -3.11
CA HIS A 252 12.14 -6.97 -2.79
C HIS A 252 12.72 -5.82 -3.63
N PRO A 253 13.48 -4.87 -3.03
CA PRO A 253 13.90 -3.66 -3.73
C PRO A 253 14.92 -3.88 -4.85
N ARG A 254 15.55 -5.06 -4.93
CA ARG A 254 16.64 -5.39 -5.88
C ARG A 254 16.47 -6.73 -6.59
N ASP A 255 15.53 -7.56 -6.19
CA ASP A 255 15.27 -8.88 -6.77
C ASP A 255 13.83 -8.97 -7.27
N PRO A 256 13.59 -8.94 -8.59
CA PRO A 256 12.26 -8.93 -9.16
C PRO A 256 11.48 -10.22 -8.95
N GLU A 257 12.13 -11.32 -8.58
CA GLU A 257 11.49 -12.62 -8.35
C GLU A 257 11.02 -12.79 -6.90
N THR A 258 11.46 -11.91 -5.98
CA THR A 258 11.15 -12.04 -4.56
C THR A 258 10.06 -11.06 -4.12
N VAL A 259 8.96 -11.62 -3.58
CA VAL A 259 7.87 -10.86 -2.94
C VAL A 259 7.34 -11.57 -1.71
N TRP A 260 6.75 -10.81 -0.81
CA TRP A 260 6.08 -11.27 0.41
C TRP A 260 4.61 -10.89 0.38
N THR A 261 3.76 -11.76 0.92
CA THR A 261 2.34 -11.50 1.16
C THR A 261 1.87 -12.17 2.44
N ILE A 262 0.73 -11.71 2.95
CA ILE A 262 0.08 -12.30 4.13
C ILE A 262 -1.34 -12.69 3.74
N PRO A 263 -1.58 -13.97 3.38
CA PRO A 263 -2.92 -14.48 3.13
C PRO A 263 -3.79 -14.41 4.39
N LEU A 264 -5.05 -14.08 4.20
CA LEU A 264 -6.09 -14.05 5.22
C LEU A 264 -7.25 -14.95 4.80
N ASN A 265 -8.05 -15.39 5.75
CA ASN A 265 -9.34 -15.98 5.47
C ASN A 265 -10.23 -14.98 4.70
N GLY A 266 -11.08 -15.47 3.83
CA GLY A 266 -12.05 -14.64 3.10
C GLY A 266 -13.09 -13.98 4.00
N ASP A 267 -13.94 -13.17 3.39
CA ASP A 267 -14.98 -12.41 4.08
C ASP A 267 -15.95 -13.28 4.89
N ASP A 268 -16.23 -14.45 4.40
CA ASP A 268 -17.08 -15.46 5.04
C ASP A 268 -16.50 -16.03 6.34
N ARG A 269 -15.19 -15.82 6.56
CA ARG A 269 -14.44 -16.35 7.73
C ARG A 269 -13.82 -15.27 8.61
N GLY A 270 -14.10 -13.99 8.38
CA GLY A 270 -13.73 -12.89 9.27
C GLY A 270 -12.36 -12.26 9.05
N ARG A 271 -11.68 -12.51 7.92
CA ARG A 271 -10.45 -11.83 7.48
C ARG A 271 -9.30 -11.85 8.49
N PHE A 272 -9.05 -12.98 9.11
CA PHE A 272 -7.90 -13.20 9.98
C PHE A 272 -6.96 -14.25 9.38
N MET A 273 -5.77 -14.42 9.97
CA MET A 273 -4.76 -15.36 9.49
C MET A 273 -5.28 -16.80 9.50
N PRO A 274 -5.09 -17.59 8.43
CA PRO A 274 -5.59 -18.97 8.33
C PRO A 274 -5.23 -19.81 9.54
N ASP A 275 -6.18 -20.59 10.02
CA ASP A 275 -6.06 -21.47 11.20
C ASP A 275 -5.68 -20.76 12.52
N GLY A 276 -5.78 -19.42 12.56
CA GLY A 276 -5.31 -18.62 13.70
C GLY A 276 -3.80 -18.72 13.93
N SER A 277 -3.04 -19.03 12.88
CA SER A 277 -1.60 -19.22 12.91
C SER A 277 -0.91 -18.18 12.02
N ALA A 278 -0.17 -17.27 12.64
CA ALA A 278 0.45 -16.17 11.91
C ALA A 278 1.58 -16.64 11.01
N ALA A 279 1.58 -16.15 9.77
CA ALA A 279 2.65 -16.40 8.83
C ALA A 279 2.71 -15.33 7.74
N VAL A 280 3.94 -15.07 7.29
CA VAL A 280 4.24 -14.38 6.04
C VAL A 280 4.63 -15.44 5.00
N TRP A 281 4.20 -15.25 3.78
CA TRP A 281 4.55 -16.14 2.68
C TRP A 281 5.46 -15.41 1.70
N ARG A 282 6.56 -16.05 1.34
CA ARG A 282 7.58 -15.51 0.43
C ARG A 282 7.74 -16.41 -0.79
N THR A 283 7.83 -15.80 -1.97
CA THR A 283 8.39 -16.42 -3.17
C THR A 283 9.77 -15.83 -3.49
N ARG A 284 10.60 -16.61 -4.18
CA ARG A 284 11.88 -16.19 -4.76
C ARG A 284 12.01 -16.63 -6.23
N ASP A 285 10.91 -17.00 -6.82
CA ASP A 285 10.82 -17.51 -8.20
C ASP A 285 9.59 -16.92 -8.92
N GLY A 286 9.24 -15.69 -8.57
CA GLY A 286 8.16 -14.94 -9.20
C GLY A 286 6.77 -15.55 -8.98
N GLY A 287 6.58 -16.30 -7.90
CA GLY A 287 5.32 -16.91 -7.54
C GLY A 287 5.14 -18.34 -8.05
N ALA A 288 6.17 -18.98 -8.60
CA ALA A 288 6.10 -20.41 -8.95
C ALA A 288 6.02 -21.29 -7.70
N THR A 289 6.70 -20.90 -6.61
CA THR A 289 6.60 -21.54 -5.30
C THR A 289 6.48 -20.51 -4.18
N TRP A 290 5.79 -20.89 -3.09
CA TRP A 290 5.63 -20.08 -1.89
C TRP A 290 6.13 -20.82 -0.65
N VAL A 291 6.92 -20.13 0.17
CA VAL A 291 7.47 -20.65 1.42
C VAL A 291 6.81 -19.94 2.59
N ARG A 292 6.22 -20.71 3.50
CA ARG A 292 5.64 -20.22 4.75
C ARG A 292 6.73 -19.84 5.74
N SER A 293 6.63 -18.66 6.31
CA SER A 293 7.50 -18.19 7.40
C SER A 293 6.65 -17.77 8.60
N GLY A 294 6.81 -18.45 9.72
CA GLY A 294 6.07 -18.20 10.96
C GLY A 294 6.92 -18.27 12.21
N ASP A 295 8.24 -18.52 12.09
CA ASP A 295 9.13 -18.59 13.24
C ASP A 295 9.23 -17.24 13.96
N GLY A 296 8.91 -17.22 15.27
CA GLY A 296 8.81 -15.97 16.05
C GLY A 296 7.45 -15.26 15.98
N LEU A 297 6.51 -15.71 15.12
CA LEU A 297 5.13 -15.21 15.10
C LEU A 297 4.20 -16.08 15.96
N PRO A 298 3.06 -15.54 16.45
CA PRO A 298 2.06 -16.31 17.17
C PRO A 298 1.50 -17.46 16.31
N GLN A 299 1.64 -18.70 16.76
CA GLN A 299 1.18 -19.88 16.03
C GLN A 299 -0.20 -20.35 16.46
N GLU A 300 -0.78 -19.74 17.49
CA GLU A 300 -2.13 -20.00 17.99
C GLU A 300 -2.82 -18.68 18.29
N ASN A 301 -4.13 -18.66 18.12
CA ASN A 301 -4.99 -17.52 18.44
C ASN A 301 -4.62 -16.20 17.70
N ALA A 302 -3.99 -16.27 16.54
CA ALA A 302 -3.66 -15.13 15.71
C ALA A 302 -4.87 -14.67 14.87
N PHE A 303 -5.93 -14.24 15.54
CA PHE A 303 -7.15 -13.72 14.92
C PHE A 303 -6.96 -12.25 14.53
N VAL A 304 -5.88 -11.98 13.82
CA VAL A 304 -5.48 -10.63 13.41
C VAL A 304 -5.45 -10.52 11.90
N GLY A 305 -5.71 -9.32 11.40
CA GLY A 305 -5.54 -8.96 10.00
C GLY A 305 -4.35 -8.03 9.80
N VAL A 306 -3.85 -7.98 8.59
CA VAL A 306 -2.85 -7.00 8.14
C VAL A 306 -3.45 -6.26 6.94
N LEU A 307 -3.42 -4.92 6.98
CA LEU A 307 -4.06 -4.09 5.97
C LEU A 307 -3.12 -3.83 4.79
N ARG A 308 -3.64 -3.21 3.72
CA ARG A 308 -2.97 -3.04 2.41
C ARG A 308 -1.59 -2.41 2.51
N GLU A 309 -1.49 -1.30 3.24
CA GLU A 309 -0.27 -0.51 3.40
C GLU A 309 0.52 -0.89 4.66
N ALA A 310 0.06 -1.89 5.43
CA ALA A 310 0.67 -2.27 6.70
C ALA A 310 1.81 -3.28 6.56
N MET A 311 2.51 -3.30 5.43
CA MET A 311 3.70 -4.12 5.19
C MET A 311 4.71 -3.34 4.36
N ALA A 312 5.97 -3.36 4.79
CA ALA A 312 7.08 -2.68 4.13
C ALA A 312 8.37 -3.50 4.16
N VAL A 313 9.32 -3.10 3.32
CA VAL A 313 10.68 -3.61 3.29
C VAL A 313 11.68 -2.46 3.39
N ASP A 314 12.84 -2.70 4.02
CA ASP A 314 13.94 -1.75 3.99
C ASP A 314 14.86 -1.97 2.78
N SER A 315 15.86 -1.11 2.61
CA SER A 315 16.86 -1.18 1.53
C SER A 315 18.17 -1.86 1.93
N LEU A 316 18.26 -2.40 3.14
CA LEU A 316 19.48 -3.02 3.66
C LEU A 316 19.72 -4.42 3.04
N ASP A 317 20.85 -5.03 3.36
CA ASP A 317 21.22 -6.37 2.92
C ASP A 317 21.66 -7.22 4.12
N PRO A 318 21.00 -8.37 4.38
CA PRO A 318 19.73 -8.83 3.78
C PRO A 318 18.57 -7.85 4.03
N VAL A 319 17.53 -7.91 3.20
CA VAL A 319 16.37 -7.00 3.32
C VAL A 319 15.59 -7.26 4.60
N GLY A 320 15.31 -6.20 5.34
CA GLY A 320 14.37 -6.24 6.44
C GLY A 320 12.93 -6.18 5.96
N VAL A 321 12.05 -6.96 6.60
CA VAL A 321 10.62 -7.01 6.28
C VAL A 321 9.83 -6.69 7.54
N TYR A 322 8.84 -5.81 7.43
CA TYR A 322 8.07 -5.30 8.57
C TYR A 322 6.58 -5.34 8.27
N PHE A 323 5.77 -5.67 9.26
CA PHE A 323 4.32 -5.54 9.13
C PHE A 323 3.63 -5.18 10.46
N GLY A 324 2.53 -4.45 10.32
CA GLY A 324 1.68 -4.06 11.43
C GLY A 324 0.32 -4.75 11.38
N THR A 325 -0.25 -5.08 12.55
CA THR A 325 -1.53 -5.76 12.63
C THR A 325 -2.68 -4.80 12.92
N SER A 326 -3.89 -5.21 12.60
CA SER A 326 -5.14 -4.51 12.94
C SER A 326 -5.38 -4.39 14.44
N THR A 327 -4.64 -5.15 15.25
CA THR A 327 -4.70 -5.18 16.73
C THR A 327 -3.51 -4.47 17.40
N GLY A 328 -2.61 -3.86 16.61
CA GLY A 328 -1.59 -2.94 17.12
C GLY A 328 -0.24 -3.57 17.43
N GLN A 329 0.04 -4.80 16.97
CA GLN A 329 1.37 -5.39 17.02
C GLN A 329 2.16 -5.02 15.77
N LEU A 330 3.43 -4.67 15.95
CA LEU A 330 4.40 -4.43 14.88
C LEU A 330 5.48 -5.51 14.95
N TYR A 331 5.64 -6.25 13.86
CA TYR A 331 6.64 -7.30 13.72
C TYR A 331 7.70 -6.90 12.68
N GLY A 332 8.92 -7.40 12.87
CA GLY A 332 10.01 -7.22 11.92
C GLY A 332 10.90 -8.45 11.80
N SER A 333 11.50 -8.59 10.66
CA SER A 333 12.50 -9.58 10.30
C SER A 333 13.73 -8.87 9.73
N ALA A 334 14.92 -9.29 10.14
CA ALA A 334 16.19 -8.77 9.61
C ALA A 334 16.84 -9.73 8.59
N ASP A 335 16.18 -10.84 8.26
CA ASP A 335 16.70 -11.97 7.47
C ASP A 335 15.75 -12.38 6.33
N GLU A 336 15.15 -11.38 5.66
CA GLU A 336 14.20 -11.55 4.56
C GLU A 336 12.97 -12.40 4.92
N GLY A 337 12.54 -12.30 6.16
CA GLY A 337 11.37 -13.04 6.65
C GLY A 337 11.67 -14.49 7.03
N ALA A 338 12.90 -14.88 7.31
CA ALA A 338 13.18 -16.21 7.82
C ALA A 338 12.75 -16.35 9.28
N THR A 339 13.04 -15.34 10.10
CA THR A 339 12.62 -15.25 11.51
C THR A 339 11.99 -13.89 11.82
N TRP A 340 11.12 -13.83 12.83
CA TRP A 340 10.35 -12.64 13.19
C TRP A 340 10.51 -12.30 14.66
N SER A 341 10.47 -10.99 14.94
CA SER A 341 10.48 -10.46 16.30
C SER A 341 9.37 -9.44 16.47
N LEU A 342 8.76 -9.41 17.65
CA LEU A 342 7.85 -8.35 18.04
C LEU A 342 8.67 -7.09 18.33
N ILE A 343 8.39 -6.02 17.57
CA ILE A 343 9.06 -4.72 17.71
C ILE A 343 8.32 -3.84 18.70
N ALA A 344 7.01 -3.75 18.56
CA ALA A 344 6.13 -2.95 19.43
C ALA A 344 4.77 -3.64 19.58
N ASP A 345 4.14 -3.43 20.73
CA ASP A 345 2.80 -3.91 21.05
C ASP A 345 1.96 -2.76 21.59
N ASN A 346 0.64 -2.97 21.60
CA ASN A 346 -0.33 -2.00 22.12
C ASN A 346 -0.38 -0.64 21.38
N LEU A 347 0.10 -0.60 20.13
CA LEU A 347 -0.20 0.53 19.24
C LEU A 347 -1.69 0.54 18.88
N PRO A 348 -2.24 1.67 18.45
CA PRO A 348 -3.57 1.65 17.81
C PRO A 348 -3.54 0.73 16.58
N SER A 349 -4.72 0.33 16.06
CA SER A 349 -4.81 -0.42 14.81
C SER A 349 -3.88 0.18 13.76
N ILE A 350 -2.92 -0.61 13.28
CA ILE A 350 -1.91 -0.19 12.30
C ILE A 350 -2.50 -0.31 10.91
N TRP A 351 -2.42 0.76 10.14
CA TRP A 351 -3.00 0.85 8.80
C TRP A 351 -1.93 0.93 7.71
N SER A 352 -0.78 1.53 8.04
CA SER A 352 0.37 1.56 7.14
C SER A 352 1.69 1.43 7.90
N VAL A 353 2.68 0.90 7.21
CA VAL A 353 4.07 0.79 7.65
C VAL A 353 4.95 1.22 6.49
N GLU A 354 5.87 2.14 6.73
CA GLU A 354 6.94 2.51 5.82
C GLU A 354 8.28 2.32 6.52
N ALA A 355 9.26 1.75 5.83
CA ALA A 355 10.58 1.49 6.38
C ALA A 355 11.63 2.36 5.70
N THR A 356 12.36 3.13 6.50
CA THR A 356 13.50 3.95 6.01
C THR A 356 14.73 3.71 6.84
N THR A 357 15.89 3.78 6.20
CA THR A 357 17.18 3.69 6.88
C THR A 357 17.69 5.09 7.22
N ALA A 358 18.37 5.22 8.33
CA ALA A 358 19.07 6.46 8.63
C ALA A 358 20.10 6.70 7.52
N LYS A 359 19.88 7.68 6.64
CA LYS A 359 20.97 8.19 5.81
C LYS A 359 21.99 8.75 6.76
N GLY A 360 23.21 8.15 6.73
CA GLY A 360 24.36 8.60 7.53
C GLY A 360 24.81 10.00 7.14
#